data_2257d990fdcc81fcd7a6a1dca163537b
#
_entry.id   2257d990fdcc81fcd7a6a1dca163537b
#
_cell.length_a   1.000
_cell.length_b   1.000
_cell.length_c   1.000
_cell.angle_alpha   90.00
_cell.angle_beta   90.00
_cell.angle_gamma   90.00
#
_symmetry.space_group_name_H-M   'P 1'
#
loop_
_entity.id
_entity.type
_entity.pdbx_description
1 polymer ?
#
loop_
_entity_poly.entity_id
_entity_poly.type
_entity_poly.pdbx_seq_one_letter_code
_entity_poly.pdbx_strand_id
1 'polypeptide(L)'
;MANLKSAKKRIRQTARKTSYNKISVSKIRGHIKKTELLIAGKKKKEALESFSKLQSEISKGVKKGIVKRGTASRRISRLSSKIKAIK
;
A
#
# COMPACT_ATOMS: atom_id res chain seq x y z
N MET A 1 -4.77 40.62 -1.18
CA MET A 1 -5.56 39.88 -2.22
C MET A 1 -4.76 38.87 -3.02
N ALA A 2 -3.41 38.94 -2.99
CA ALA A 2 -2.55 37.89 -3.54
C ALA A 2 -2.80 36.51 -2.89
N ASN A 3 -3.27 36.51 -1.65
CA ASN A 3 -3.52 35.30 -0.86
C ASN A 3 -4.67 34.42 -1.40
N LEU A 4 -5.63 35.01 -2.13
CA LEU A 4 -6.77 34.26 -2.64
C LEU A 4 -6.38 33.29 -3.76
N LYS A 5 -5.52 33.71 -4.69
CA LYS A 5 -4.99 32.84 -5.77
C LYS A 5 -4.12 31.74 -5.23
N SER A 6 -3.26 32.04 -4.23
CA SER A 6 -2.40 31.06 -3.57
C SER A 6 -3.23 30.02 -2.81
N ALA A 7 -4.29 30.45 -2.11
CA ALA A 7 -5.19 29.55 -1.40
C ALA A 7 -5.92 28.59 -2.35
N LYS A 8 -6.44 29.10 -3.47
CA LYS A 8 -7.07 28.25 -4.51
C LYS A 8 -6.09 27.22 -5.08
N LYS A 9 -4.86 27.62 -5.35
CA LYS A 9 -3.81 26.72 -5.85
C LYS A 9 -3.50 25.62 -4.83
N ARG A 10 -3.39 25.96 -3.54
CA ARG A 10 -3.18 24.99 -2.46
C ARG A 10 -4.33 23.98 -2.36
N ILE A 11 -5.55 24.44 -2.44
CA ILE A 11 -6.75 23.58 -2.41
C ILE A 11 -6.69 22.56 -3.55
N ARG A 12 -6.37 23.00 -4.76
CA ARG A 12 -6.23 22.12 -5.93
C ARG A 12 -5.12 21.08 -5.74
N GLN A 13 -3.96 21.49 -5.24
CA GLN A 13 -2.84 20.59 -4.98
C GLN A 13 -3.19 19.57 -3.91
N THR A 14 -3.85 20.00 -2.82
CA THR A 14 -4.29 19.12 -1.75
C THR A 14 -5.32 18.10 -2.26
N ALA A 15 -6.28 18.52 -3.06
CA ALA A 15 -7.26 17.64 -3.67
C ALA A 15 -6.61 16.58 -4.56
N ARG A 16 -5.64 16.96 -5.38
CA ARG A 16 -4.88 16.02 -6.23
C ARG A 16 -4.11 15.01 -5.39
N LYS A 17 -3.40 15.46 -4.36
CA LYS A 17 -2.65 14.58 -3.44
C LYS A 17 -3.58 13.60 -2.73
N THR A 18 -4.73 14.07 -2.24
CA THR A 18 -5.72 13.24 -1.57
C THR A 18 -6.25 12.15 -2.50
N SER A 19 -6.61 12.49 -3.73
CA SER A 19 -7.06 11.52 -4.74
C SER A 19 -5.97 10.50 -5.07
N TYR A 20 -4.74 10.95 -5.28
CA TYR A 20 -3.61 10.09 -5.55
C TYR A 20 -3.35 9.12 -4.37
N ASN A 21 -3.40 9.63 -3.14
CA ASN A 21 -3.21 8.82 -1.93
C ASN A 21 -4.30 7.76 -1.78
N LYS A 22 -5.55 8.09 -2.06
CA LYS A 22 -6.67 7.14 -2.04
C LYS A 22 -6.45 6.00 -3.04
N ILE A 23 -6.05 6.33 -4.26
CA ILE A 23 -5.76 5.35 -5.30
C ILE A 23 -4.62 4.42 -4.86
N SER A 24 -3.54 4.99 -4.33
CA SER A 24 -2.38 4.22 -3.86
C SER A 24 -2.74 3.30 -2.70
N VAL A 25 -3.52 3.79 -1.73
CA VAL A 25 -4.00 2.98 -0.59
C VAL A 25 -4.90 1.85 -1.08
N SER A 26 -5.80 2.13 -2.02
CA SER A 26 -6.68 1.11 -2.61
C SER A 26 -5.88 0.01 -3.32
N LYS A 27 -4.83 0.37 -4.05
CA LYS A 27 -3.94 -0.60 -4.70
C LYS A 27 -3.24 -1.49 -3.67
N ILE A 28 -2.71 -0.90 -2.61
CA ILE A 28 -2.04 -1.65 -1.54
C ILE A 28 -3.00 -2.62 -0.87
N ARG A 29 -4.22 -2.17 -0.54
CA ARG A 29 -5.25 -3.03 0.04
C ARG A 29 -5.65 -4.18 -0.90
N GLY A 30 -5.75 -3.89 -2.19
CA GLY A 30 -6.03 -4.90 -3.21
C GLY A 30 -4.94 -5.97 -3.27
N HIS A 31 -3.67 -5.58 -3.24
CA HIS A 31 -2.53 -6.51 -3.19
C HIS A 31 -2.53 -7.35 -1.92
N ILE A 32 -2.86 -6.75 -0.78
CA ILE A 32 -2.96 -7.48 0.50
C ILE A 32 -4.04 -8.55 0.42
N LYS A 33 -5.22 -8.20 -0.05
CA LYS A 33 -6.34 -9.15 -0.21
C LYS A 33 -5.98 -10.28 -1.16
N LYS A 34 -5.36 -9.96 -2.30
CA LYS A 34 -4.92 -10.95 -3.28
C LYS A 34 -3.93 -11.93 -2.66
N THR A 35 -2.94 -11.41 -1.93
CA THR A 35 -1.95 -12.23 -1.24
C THR A 35 -2.60 -13.13 -0.18
N GLU A 36 -3.53 -12.59 0.60
CA GLU A 36 -4.27 -13.34 1.61
C GLU A 36 -5.10 -14.47 0.99
N LEU A 37 -5.75 -14.21 -0.14
CA LEU A 37 -6.51 -15.23 -0.87
C LEU A 37 -5.61 -16.35 -1.36
N LEU A 38 -4.42 -16.02 -1.87
CA LEU A 38 -3.44 -17.02 -2.33
C LEU A 38 -2.91 -17.84 -1.16
N ILE A 39 -2.70 -17.22 -0.01
CA ILE A 39 -2.30 -17.90 1.23
C ILE A 39 -3.41 -18.86 1.68
N ALA A 40 -4.66 -18.41 1.69
CA ALA A 40 -5.81 -19.23 2.06
C ALA A 40 -5.97 -20.42 1.11
N GLY A 41 -5.67 -20.25 -0.17
CA GLY A 41 -5.67 -21.31 -1.17
C GLY A 41 -4.45 -22.21 -1.14
N LYS A 42 -3.52 -21.99 -0.21
CA LYS A 42 -2.26 -22.75 -0.05
C LYS A 42 -1.37 -22.75 -1.30
N LYS A 43 -1.45 -21.68 -2.09
CA LYS A 43 -0.64 -21.51 -3.31
C LYS A 43 0.64 -20.75 -2.98
N LYS A 44 1.62 -21.42 -2.39
CA LYS A 44 2.85 -20.82 -1.88
C LYS A 44 3.62 -20.04 -2.94
N LYS A 45 3.84 -20.62 -4.12
CA LYS A 45 4.59 -19.97 -5.21
C LYS A 45 3.93 -18.66 -5.65
N GLU A 46 2.64 -18.70 -5.91
CA GLU A 46 1.87 -17.53 -6.32
C GLU A 46 1.79 -16.48 -5.20
N ALA A 47 1.67 -16.94 -3.95
CA ALA A 47 1.67 -16.05 -2.78
C ALA A 47 2.99 -15.33 -2.64
N LEU A 48 4.12 -15.99 -2.87
CA LEU A 48 5.45 -15.36 -2.84
C LEU A 48 5.59 -14.30 -3.94
N GLU A 49 5.15 -14.57 -5.14
CA GLU A 49 5.16 -13.60 -6.24
C GLU A 49 4.31 -12.38 -5.93
N SER A 50 3.08 -12.60 -5.45
CA SER A 50 2.18 -11.53 -5.03
C SER A 50 2.75 -10.73 -3.86
N PHE A 51 3.37 -11.40 -2.90
CA PHE A 51 4.02 -10.78 -1.74
C PHE A 51 5.19 -9.88 -2.16
N SER A 52 5.99 -10.31 -3.13
CA SER A 52 7.09 -9.52 -3.67
C SER A 52 6.59 -8.19 -4.27
N LYS A 53 5.53 -8.24 -5.07
CA LYS A 53 4.88 -7.05 -5.62
C LYS A 53 4.29 -6.17 -4.52
N LEU A 54 3.67 -6.77 -3.51
CA LEU A 54 3.11 -6.06 -2.36
C LEU A 54 4.19 -5.31 -1.58
N GLN A 55 5.34 -5.94 -1.32
CA GLN A 55 6.47 -5.29 -0.65
C GLN A 55 6.92 -4.04 -1.40
N SER A 56 7.02 -4.13 -2.73
CA SER A 56 7.40 -3.02 -3.58
C SER A 56 6.40 -1.87 -3.46
N GLU A 57 5.11 -2.15 -3.52
CA GLU A 57 4.05 -1.13 -3.41
C GLU A 57 4.02 -0.50 -2.01
N ILE A 58 4.16 -1.30 -0.96
CA ILE A 58 4.19 -0.80 0.42
C ILE A 58 5.42 0.09 0.64
N SER A 59 6.59 -0.31 0.14
CA SER A 59 7.81 0.48 0.23
C SER A 59 7.65 1.85 -0.43
N LYS A 60 7.03 1.88 -1.61
CA LYS A 60 6.71 3.14 -2.30
C LYS A 60 5.74 3.99 -1.47
N GLY A 61 4.74 3.38 -0.85
CA GLY A 61 3.78 4.06 0.01
C GLY A 61 4.43 4.67 1.25
N VAL A 62 5.35 3.96 1.88
CA VAL A 62 6.12 4.47 3.03
C VAL A 62 6.99 5.65 2.60
N LYS A 63 7.67 5.53 1.47
CA LYS A 63 8.54 6.57 0.94
C LYS A 63 7.77 7.86 0.62
N LYS A 64 6.54 7.73 0.15
CA LYS A 64 5.66 8.88 -0.14
C LYS A 64 4.90 9.40 1.09
N GLY A 65 5.03 8.74 2.24
CA GLY A 65 4.34 9.12 3.46
C GLY A 65 2.86 8.72 3.51
N ILE A 66 2.42 7.87 2.59
CA ILE A 66 1.02 7.39 2.52
C ILE A 66 0.76 6.32 3.58
N VAL A 67 1.74 5.47 3.84
CA VAL A 67 1.68 4.37 4.80
C VAL A 67 2.71 4.60 5.90
N LYS A 68 2.33 4.39 7.15
CA LYS A 68 3.25 4.48 8.28
C LYS A 68 4.22 3.30 8.27
N ARG A 69 5.49 3.58 8.47
CA ARG A 69 6.56 2.58 8.45
C ARG A 69 6.31 1.42 9.42
N GLY A 70 5.87 1.72 10.64
CA GLY A 70 5.58 0.69 11.65
C GLY A 70 4.44 -0.23 11.25
N THR A 71 3.37 0.33 10.67
CA THR A 71 2.23 -0.44 10.17
C THR A 71 2.65 -1.32 9.00
N ALA A 72 3.45 -0.78 8.08
CA ALA A 72 3.97 -1.51 6.92
C ALA A 72 4.82 -2.71 7.37
N SER A 73 5.74 -2.49 8.29
CA SER A 73 6.61 -3.55 8.83
C SER A 73 5.80 -4.68 9.46
N ARG A 74 4.79 -4.35 10.25
CA ARG A 74 3.92 -5.35 10.89
C ARG A 74 3.15 -6.18 9.87
N ARG A 75 2.59 -5.55 8.86
CA ARG A 75 1.84 -6.25 7.81
C ARG A 75 2.73 -7.18 7.00
N ILE A 76 3.90 -6.70 6.59
CA ILE A 76 4.89 -7.50 5.86
C ILE A 76 5.33 -8.71 6.69
N SER A 77 5.66 -8.49 7.95
CA SER A 77 6.07 -9.55 8.88
C SER A 77 4.99 -10.62 9.04
N ARG A 78 3.73 -10.22 9.27
CA ARG A 78 2.60 -11.14 9.44
C ARG A 78 2.34 -11.95 8.17
N LEU A 79 2.35 -11.32 7.01
CA LEU A 79 2.13 -12.01 5.74
C LEU A 79 3.28 -12.97 5.43
N SER A 80 4.52 -12.56 5.69
CA SER A 80 5.69 -13.42 5.51
C SER A 80 5.58 -14.69 6.37
N SER A 81 5.17 -14.55 7.64
CA SER A 81 4.96 -15.68 8.54
C SER A 81 3.89 -16.63 8.02
N LYS A 82 2.78 -16.08 7.53
CA LYS A 82 1.70 -16.89 6.96
C LYS A 82 2.15 -17.66 5.71
N ILE A 83 2.95 -17.05 4.84
CA ILE A 83 3.48 -17.70 3.65
C ILE A 83 4.44 -18.83 4.03
N LYS A 84 5.31 -18.62 5.01
CA LYS A 84 6.23 -19.64 5.51
C LYS A 84 5.51 -20.84 6.12
N ALA A 85 4.32 -20.62 6.69
CA ALA A 85 3.50 -21.68 7.27
C ALA A 85 2.85 -22.58 6.21
N ILE A 86 2.82 -22.18 4.96
CA ILE A 86 2.30 -22.99 3.85
C ILE A 86 3.33 -24.08 3.52
N LYS A 87 2.89 -25.33 3.57
CA LYS A 87 3.73 -26.49 3.26
C LYS A 87 3.74 -26.79 1.77
#